data_8d04ed94fad19c1fc0a42d33f503300b
#
_entry.id   8d04ed94fad19c1fc0a42d33f503300b
#
_cell.length_a   1.000
_cell.length_b   1.000
_cell.length_c   1.000
_cell.angle_alpha   90.00
_cell.angle_beta   90.00
_cell.angle_gamma   90.00
#
_symmetry.space_group_name_H-M   'P 1'
#
loop_
_entity.id
_entity.type
_entity.pdbx_description
1 polymer ?
#
loop_
_entity_poly.entity_id
_entity_poly.type
_entity_poly.pdbx_seq_one_letter_code
_entity_poly.pdbx_strand_id
1 'polypeptide(L)'
;MKRYSRVLLVCFALIVVTSAATDKSGEKKASPSAPDKAYLQKIWDGWSTLDPANVAQFYASGPHTFFDIAPLKYSSWDEYQKTVTQVLAEFKSAKFTVNEDAELHPAGNYVWGTATVKEEMTHKNGKIDMGAFRWTMVFEKQGGKWLIVHEHVSVPTQ
;
A
#
# COMPACT_ATOMS: atom_id res chain seq x y z
N MET A 1 -71.21 63.52 -24.02
CA MET A 1 -69.95 63.65 -23.41
C MET A 1 -69.47 62.19 -23.07
N LYS A 2 -68.57 61.57 -23.89
CA LYS A 2 -68.11 60.18 -23.72
C LYS A 2 -66.76 60.22 -23.09
N ARG A 3 -66.61 59.59 -21.89
CA ARG A 3 -65.34 59.38 -21.19
C ARG A 3 -64.75 58.09 -21.69
N TYR A 4 -63.51 58.14 -22.27
CA TYR A 4 -62.75 56.98 -22.63
C TYR A 4 -61.81 56.63 -21.42
N SER A 5 -62.06 55.47 -20.82
CA SER A 5 -61.23 54.90 -19.81
C SER A 5 -60.06 54.20 -20.50
N ARG A 6 -58.81 54.60 -20.18
CA ARG A 6 -57.61 53.97 -20.68
C ARG A 6 -57.30 52.82 -19.75
N VAL A 7 -57.37 51.59 -20.26
CA VAL A 7 -56.89 50.39 -19.58
C VAL A 7 -55.42 50.28 -19.87
N LEU A 8 -54.59 50.32 -18.80
CA LEU A 8 -53.12 50.11 -18.83
C LEU A 8 -52.87 48.63 -18.69
N LEU A 9 -52.40 48.00 -19.77
CA LEU A 9 -51.97 46.59 -19.74
C LEU A 9 -50.54 46.52 -19.22
N VAL A 10 -50.35 46.01 -17.97
CA VAL A 10 -49.04 45.75 -17.40
C VAL A 10 -48.66 44.34 -17.76
N CYS A 11 -47.75 44.20 -18.70
CA CYS A 11 -47.10 42.89 -19.00
C CYS A 11 -46.11 42.54 -17.92
N PHE A 12 -46.47 41.58 -17.07
CA PHE A 12 -45.52 40.95 -16.16
C PHE A 12 -44.67 39.93 -16.94
N ALA A 13 -43.42 40.27 -17.20
CA ALA A 13 -42.46 39.32 -17.73
C ALA A 13 -41.98 38.40 -16.57
N LEU A 14 -42.42 37.14 -16.58
CA LEU A 14 -41.87 36.10 -15.70
C LEU A 14 -40.44 35.75 -16.18
N ILE A 15 -39.45 36.20 -15.43
CA ILE A 15 -38.09 35.72 -15.61
C ILE A 15 -37.98 34.38 -14.89
N VAL A 16 -37.98 33.26 -15.64
CA VAL A 16 -37.66 31.94 -15.13
C VAL A 16 -36.15 31.85 -14.98
N VAL A 17 -35.66 32.02 -13.77
CA VAL A 17 -34.26 31.73 -13.44
C VAL A 17 -34.13 30.23 -13.30
N THR A 18 -33.64 29.54 -14.34
CA THR A 18 -33.22 28.15 -14.26
C THR A 18 -31.89 28.09 -13.53
N SER A 19 -31.95 27.78 -12.24
CA SER A 19 -30.74 27.39 -11.47
C SER A 19 -30.23 26.07 -12.00
N ALA A 20 -29.15 26.11 -12.80
CA ALA A 20 -28.38 24.92 -13.13
C ALA A 20 -27.68 24.45 -11.84
N ALA A 21 -28.24 23.44 -11.20
CA ALA A 21 -27.57 22.71 -10.14
C ALA A 21 -26.38 21.97 -10.82
N THR A 22 -25.20 22.49 -10.65
CA THR A 22 -23.97 21.73 -10.94
C THR A 22 -23.89 20.58 -9.95
N ASP A 23 -24.35 19.41 -10.38
CA ASP A 23 -24.10 18.15 -9.71
C ASP A 23 -22.57 17.93 -9.69
N LYS A 24 -21.94 18.28 -8.57
CA LYS A 24 -20.60 17.82 -8.27
C LYS A 24 -20.75 16.35 -7.92
N SER A 25 -20.79 15.49 -8.93
CA SER A 25 -20.54 14.07 -8.76
C SER A 25 -19.16 13.94 -8.10
N GLY A 26 -19.16 13.78 -6.77
CA GLY A 26 -17.95 13.50 -6.02
C GLY A 26 -17.33 12.25 -6.61
N GLU A 27 -16.22 12.42 -7.28
CA GLU A 27 -15.39 11.33 -7.81
C GLU A 27 -15.07 10.42 -6.64
N LYS A 28 -15.81 9.31 -6.53
CA LYS A 28 -15.65 8.31 -5.48
C LYS A 28 -14.30 7.68 -5.74
N LYS A 29 -13.26 8.19 -5.05
CA LYS A 29 -11.89 7.70 -5.16
C LYS A 29 -11.95 6.18 -5.04
N ALA A 30 -11.64 5.49 -6.14
CA ALA A 30 -11.72 4.04 -6.19
C ALA A 30 -10.93 3.47 -5.01
N SER A 31 -11.56 2.58 -4.25
CA SER A 31 -10.89 1.90 -3.15
C SER A 31 -9.74 1.10 -3.74
N PRO A 32 -8.51 1.21 -3.22
CA PRO A 32 -7.38 0.49 -3.81
C PRO A 32 -7.70 -1.00 -3.90
N SER A 33 -7.36 -1.60 -5.04
CA SER A 33 -7.47 -3.04 -5.26
C SER A 33 -6.72 -3.80 -4.16
N ALA A 34 -7.14 -5.04 -3.90
CA ALA A 34 -6.38 -5.92 -3.01
C ALA A 34 -4.94 -6.08 -3.53
N PRO A 35 -3.97 -6.35 -2.63
CA PRO A 35 -2.62 -6.69 -3.05
C PRO A 35 -2.62 -7.81 -4.08
N ASP A 36 -1.75 -7.68 -5.07
CA ASP A 36 -1.43 -8.68 -6.07
C ASP A 36 0.08 -8.95 -6.09
N LYS A 37 0.55 -9.85 -6.93
CA LYS A 37 1.98 -10.14 -7.06
C LYS A 37 2.81 -8.89 -7.38
N ALA A 38 2.29 -7.97 -8.20
CA ALA A 38 3.00 -6.73 -8.53
C ALA A 38 3.14 -5.84 -7.28
N TYR A 39 2.13 -5.83 -6.40
CA TYR A 39 2.21 -5.14 -5.12
C TYR A 39 3.26 -5.78 -4.20
N LEU A 40 3.34 -7.12 -4.16
CA LEU A 40 4.38 -7.83 -3.40
C LEU A 40 5.77 -7.50 -3.94
N GLN A 41 5.96 -7.50 -5.26
CA GLN A 41 7.25 -7.16 -5.87
C GLN A 41 7.66 -5.72 -5.54
N LYS A 42 6.71 -4.78 -5.54
CA LYS A 42 6.99 -3.38 -5.18
C LYS A 42 7.52 -3.24 -3.74
N ILE A 43 7.06 -4.07 -2.80
CA ILE A 43 7.60 -4.09 -1.43
C ILE A 43 9.07 -4.55 -1.48
N TRP A 44 9.36 -5.64 -2.20
CA TRP A 44 10.71 -6.18 -2.31
C TRP A 44 11.65 -5.31 -3.16
N ASP A 45 11.13 -4.54 -4.12
CA ASP A 45 11.90 -3.50 -4.81
C ASP A 45 12.33 -2.40 -3.83
N GLY A 46 11.47 -2.05 -2.88
CA GLY A 46 11.83 -1.15 -1.78
C GLY A 46 12.94 -1.71 -0.90
N TRP A 47 12.88 -2.98 -0.50
CA TRP A 47 13.93 -3.65 0.25
C TRP A 47 15.25 -3.76 -0.53
N SER A 48 15.18 -3.87 -1.87
CA SER A 48 16.37 -3.91 -2.74
C SER A 48 17.18 -2.61 -2.71
N THR A 49 16.62 -1.52 -2.20
CA THR A 49 17.33 -0.25 -2.01
C THR A 49 18.28 -0.25 -0.81
N LEU A 50 18.22 -1.26 0.03
CA LEU A 50 18.93 -1.38 1.32
C LEU A 50 18.59 -0.26 2.33
N ASP A 51 17.51 0.47 2.10
CA ASP A 51 16.98 1.49 2.99
C ASP A 51 15.56 1.14 3.44
N PRO A 52 15.36 0.73 4.70
CA PRO A 52 14.04 0.41 5.24
C PRO A 52 13.04 1.56 5.20
N ALA A 53 13.47 2.82 5.10
CA ALA A 53 12.57 3.96 4.95
C ALA A 53 11.74 3.87 3.67
N ASN A 54 12.27 3.24 2.61
CA ASN A 54 11.56 3.08 1.33
C ASN A 54 10.42 2.05 1.39
N VAL A 55 10.40 1.19 2.41
CA VAL A 55 9.33 0.21 2.63
C VAL A 55 8.40 0.55 3.78
N ALA A 56 8.72 1.53 4.61
CA ALA A 56 7.92 1.94 5.78
C ALA A 56 6.45 2.23 5.42
N GLN A 57 6.19 2.73 4.22
CA GLN A 57 4.84 3.01 3.72
C GLN A 57 3.95 1.77 3.56
N PHE A 58 4.52 0.57 3.54
CA PHE A 58 3.81 -0.70 3.39
C PHE A 58 3.55 -1.40 4.71
N TYR A 59 4.13 -0.92 5.82
CA TYR A 59 3.98 -1.51 7.15
C TYR A 59 3.05 -0.67 8.02
N ALA A 60 2.23 -1.35 8.81
CA ALA A 60 1.39 -0.71 9.80
C ALA A 60 2.24 -0.20 10.97
N SER A 61 1.92 0.99 11.46
CA SER A 61 2.47 1.51 12.71
C SER A 61 1.80 0.87 13.93
N GLY A 62 2.46 0.92 15.09
CA GLY A 62 1.94 0.39 16.34
C GLY A 62 2.45 -1.02 16.68
N PRO A 63 1.83 -1.69 17.66
CA PRO A 63 2.29 -2.96 18.19
C PRO A 63 1.86 -4.12 17.27
N HIS A 64 2.72 -4.49 16.34
CA HIS A 64 2.56 -5.65 15.46
C HIS A 64 3.75 -6.58 15.61
N THR A 65 3.53 -7.88 15.47
CA THR A 65 4.61 -8.87 15.53
C THR A 65 5.08 -9.21 14.13
N PHE A 66 6.40 -9.11 13.92
CA PHE A 66 7.06 -9.53 12.69
C PHE A 66 8.11 -10.59 13.04
N PHE A 67 8.18 -11.63 12.23
CA PHE A 67 9.21 -12.66 12.29
C PHE A 67 10.13 -12.54 11.08
N ASP A 68 11.42 -12.47 11.36
CA ASP A 68 12.46 -12.51 10.34
C ASP A 68 13.45 -13.62 10.71
N ILE A 69 14.49 -13.80 9.92
CA ILE A 69 15.52 -14.81 10.12
C ILE A 69 16.19 -14.65 11.50
N ALA A 70 16.41 -13.42 11.93
CA ALA A 70 16.88 -13.04 13.27
C ALA A 70 16.50 -11.58 13.58
N PRO A 71 16.21 -11.23 14.81
CA PRO A 71 16.08 -12.05 16.03
C PRO A 71 14.80 -12.88 16.06
N LEU A 72 14.47 -13.49 17.21
CA LEU A 72 13.29 -14.35 17.37
C LEU A 72 11.98 -13.66 16.95
N LYS A 73 11.82 -12.37 17.22
CA LYS A 73 10.68 -11.54 16.80
C LYS A 73 11.00 -10.05 16.90
N TYR A 74 10.19 -9.27 16.21
CA TYR A 74 10.04 -7.84 16.41
C TYR A 74 8.62 -7.55 16.90
N SER A 75 8.45 -6.55 17.77
CA SER A 75 7.17 -6.20 18.39
C SER A 75 6.54 -4.94 17.75
N SER A 76 7.24 -4.29 16.84
CA SER A 76 6.76 -3.12 16.09
C SER A 76 7.59 -2.91 14.82
N TRP A 77 7.05 -2.11 13.91
CA TRP A 77 7.81 -1.66 12.74
C TRP A 77 9.05 -0.86 13.12
N ASP A 78 8.98 0.01 14.13
CA ASP A 78 10.12 0.82 14.56
C ASP A 78 11.28 -0.03 15.05
N GLU A 79 11.01 -1.10 15.79
CA GLU A 79 12.02 -2.07 16.22
C GLU A 79 12.61 -2.80 15.01
N TYR A 80 11.76 -3.27 14.08
CA TYR A 80 12.16 -3.95 12.87
C TYR A 80 13.08 -3.06 12.02
N GLN A 81 12.62 -1.85 11.68
CA GLN A 81 13.36 -0.90 10.88
C GLN A 81 14.75 -0.61 11.46
N LYS A 82 14.81 -0.35 12.77
CA LYS A 82 16.07 -0.04 13.45
C LYS A 82 17.07 -1.17 13.35
N THR A 83 16.64 -2.40 13.57
CA THR A 83 17.53 -3.55 13.59
C THR A 83 17.96 -3.94 12.18
N VAL A 84 17.02 -3.97 11.22
CA VAL A 84 17.34 -4.36 9.85
C VAL A 84 18.23 -3.35 9.15
N THR A 85 18.18 -2.07 9.52
CA THR A 85 19.12 -1.05 9.04
C THR A 85 20.56 -1.43 9.31
N GLN A 86 20.84 -2.02 10.48
CA GLN A 86 22.19 -2.44 10.84
C GLN A 86 22.65 -3.65 10.00
N VAL A 87 21.76 -4.59 9.75
CA VAL A 87 22.03 -5.76 8.90
C VAL A 87 22.29 -5.33 7.47
N LEU A 88 21.44 -4.50 6.91
CA LEU A 88 21.57 -4.02 5.53
C LEU A 88 22.80 -3.15 5.31
N ALA A 89 23.34 -2.53 6.35
CA ALA A 89 24.56 -1.74 6.28
C ALA A 89 25.80 -2.54 5.85
N GLU A 90 25.77 -3.88 5.96
CA GLU A 90 26.86 -4.76 5.53
C GLU A 90 26.88 -4.98 4.00
N PHE A 91 25.78 -4.64 3.32
CA PHE A 91 25.61 -4.91 1.89
C PHE A 91 25.87 -3.67 1.03
N LYS A 92 26.32 -3.91 -0.19
CA LYS A 92 26.54 -2.93 -1.23
C LYS A 92 25.34 -2.83 -2.17
N SER A 93 24.69 -3.97 -2.44
CA SER A 93 23.51 -4.07 -3.28
C SER A 93 22.68 -5.29 -2.92
N ALA A 94 21.38 -5.22 -3.16
CA ALA A 94 20.46 -6.34 -3.06
C ALA A 94 19.50 -6.35 -4.24
N LYS A 95 19.06 -7.55 -4.61
CA LYS A 95 17.97 -7.76 -5.55
C LYS A 95 17.09 -8.86 -5.01
N PHE A 96 15.80 -8.56 -4.87
CA PHE A 96 14.78 -9.50 -4.45
C PHE A 96 13.77 -9.70 -5.56
N THR A 97 13.35 -10.94 -5.81
CA THR A 97 12.36 -11.27 -6.83
C THR A 97 11.32 -12.21 -6.25
N VAL A 98 10.06 -11.77 -6.24
CA VAL A 98 8.92 -12.61 -5.83
C VAL A 98 8.69 -13.65 -6.92
N ASN A 99 8.74 -14.93 -6.54
CA ASN A 99 8.55 -16.04 -7.46
C ASN A 99 7.08 -16.17 -7.92
N GLU A 100 6.83 -17.06 -8.87
CA GLU A 100 5.49 -17.27 -9.46
C GLU A 100 4.55 -18.07 -8.54
N ASP A 101 5.04 -18.58 -7.42
CA ASP A 101 4.30 -19.32 -6.40
C ASP A 101 3.54 -18.42 -5.40
N ALA A 102 3.50 -17.10 -5.63
CA ALA A 102 2.79 -16.17 -4.78
C ALA A 102 1.29 -16.44 -4.79
N GLU A 103 0.72 -16.70 -3.62
CA GLU A 103 -0.70 -16.90 -3.40
C GLU A 103 -1.23 -15.84 -2.43
N LEU A 104 -2.38 -15.24 -2.75
CA LEU A 104 -3.02 -14.21 -1.96
C LEU A 104 -4.50 -14.55 -1.76
N HIS A 105 -4.97 -14.48 -0.52
CA HIS A 105 -6.30 -14.88 -0.09
C HIS A 105 -7.03 -13.72 0.58
N PRO A 106 -7.94 -13.02 -0.12
CA PRO A 106 -8.74 -11.95 0.45
C PRO A 106 -9.69 -12.46 1.54
N ALA A 107 -9.78 -11.74 2.67
CA ALA A 107 -10.64 -12.04 3.80
C ALA A 107 -11.20 -10.73 4.40
N GLY A 108 -12.18 -10.12 3.75
CA GLY A 108 -12.76 -8.84 4.17
C GLY A 108 -11.76 -7.69 4.10
N ASN A 109 -11.43 -7.09 5.25
CA ASN A 109 -10.42 -6.03 5.35
C ASN A 109 -8.98 -6.57 5.46
N TYR A 110 -8.80 -7.88 5.35
CA TYR A 110 -7.51 -8.54 5.40
C TYR A 110 -7.21 -9.24 4.08
N VAL A 111 -5.94 -9.39 3.79
CA VAL A 111 -5.40 -10.32 2.79
C VAL A 111 -4.24 -11.03 3.46
N TRP A 112 -4.27 -12.35 3.46
CA TRP A 112 -3.10 -13.13 3.84
C TRP A 112 -2.53 -13.82 2.61
N GLY A 113 -1.24 -14.13 2.64
CA GLY A 113 -0.62 -14.82 1.52
C GLY A 113 0.72 -15.43 1.85
N THR A 114 1.20 -16.19 0.89
CA THR A 114 2.51 -16.82 0.93
C THR A 114 3.21 -16.62 -0.41
N ALA A 115 4.54 -16.54 -0.36
CA ALA A 115 5.40 -16.52 -1.54
C ALA A 115 6.77 -17.08 -1.19
N THR A 116 7.52 -17.53 -2.17
CA THR A 116 8.97 -17.58 -2.05
C THR A 116 9.58 -16.37 -2.74
N VAL A 117 10.70 -15.91 -2.20
CA VAL A 117 11.42 -14.75 -2.73
C VAL A 117 12.86 -15.16 -2.99
N LYS A 118 13.30 -14.97 -4.22
CA LYS A 118 14.69 -15.14 -4.60
C LYS A 118 15.50 -13.93 -4.16
N GLU A 119 16.66 -14.16 -3.57
CA GLU A 119 17.58 -13.10 -3.15
C GLU A 119 18.93 -13.21 -3.86
N GLU A 120 19.52 -12.07 -4.14
CA GLU A 120 20.88 -11.87 -4.57
C GLU A 120 21.43 -10.65 -3.83
N MET A 121 22.35 -10.84 -2.89
CA MET A 121 22.88 -9.77 -2.07
C MET A 121 24.41 -9.73 -2.18
N THR A 122 24.96 -8.54 -2.47
CA THR A 122 26.41 -8.34 -2.54
C THR A 122 26.89 -7.61 -1.31
N HIS A 123 27.76 -8.22 -0.54
CA HIS A 123 28.42 -7.60 0.60
C HIS A 123 29.43 -6.51 0.17
N LYS A 124 29.74 -5.60 1.07
CA LYS A 124 30.77 -4.56 0.85
C LYS A 124 32.16 -5.13 0.59
N ASN A 125 32.45 -6.33 1.10
CA ASN A 125 33.69 -7.07 0.82
C ASN A 125 33.70 -7.84 -0.50
N GLY A 126 32.62 -7.76 -1.29
CA GLY A 126 32.48 -8.40 -2.60
C GLY A 126 31.91 -9.83 -2.57
N LYS A 127 31.69 -10.43 -1.40
CA LYS A 127 31.00 -11.72 -1.30
C LYS A 127 29.56 -11.58 -1.82
N ILE A 128 29.07 -12.57 -2.54
CA ILE A 128 27.70 -12.63 -3.03
C ILE A 128 26.98 -13.77 -2.31
N ASP A 129 25.86 -13.46 -1.68
CA ASP A 129 24.91 -14.43 -1.16
C ASP A 129 23.74 -14.55 -2.14
N MET A 130 23.39 -15.78 -2.50
CA MET A 130 22.27 -16.11 -3.37
C MET A 130 21.43 -17.19 -2.70
N GLY A 131 20.13 -17.01 -2.70
CA GLY A 131 19.22 -17.94 -2.06
C GLY A 131 17.78 -17.71 -2.41
N ALA A 132 16.94 -18.36 -1.63
CA ALA A 132 15.51 -18.10 -1.60
C ALA A 132 14.99 -18.34 -0.18
N PHE A 133 14.02 -17.55 0.22
CA PHE A 133 13.36 -17.67 1.49
C PHE A 133 11.84 -17.72 1.33
N ARG A 134 11.16 -18.17 2.38
CA ARG A 134 9.70 -18.18 2.47
C ARG A 134 9.22 -16.90 3.10
N TRP A 135 8.17 -16.35 2.56
CA TRP A 135 7.52 -15.16 3.06
C TRP A 135 6.02 -15.42 3.24
N THR A 136 5.54 -15.33 4.47
CA THR A 136 4.12 -15.31 4.80
C THR A 136 3.77 -13.88 5.23
N MET A 137 2.65 -13.35 4.75
CA MET A 137 2.27 -11.98 5.04
C MET A 137 0.77 -11.88 5.35
N VAL A 138 0.44 -10.92 6.20
CA VAL A 138 -0.95 -10.49 6.47
C VAL A 138 -1.03 -8.99 6.25
N PHE A 139 -1.87 -8.60 5.31
CA PHE A 139 -2.22 -7.20 5.08
C PHE A 139 -3.55 -6.87 5.74
N GLU A 140 -3.65 -5.67 6.29
CA GLU A 140 -4.90 -5.05 6.73
C GLU A 140 -5.16 -3.78 5.95
N LYS A 141 -6.42 -3.53 5.59
CA LYS A 141 -6.82 -2.30 4.93
C LYS A 141 -7.04 -1.19 5.95
N GLN A 142 -6.12 -0.26 6.04
CA GLN A 142 -6.14 0.88 6.97
C GLN A 142 -6.09 2.20 6.20
N GLY A 143 -7.02 3.12 6.44
CA GLY A 143 -7.04 4.43 5.79
C GLY A 143 -7.03 4.38 4.25
N GLY A 144 -7.60 3.31 3.66
CA GLY A 144 -7.62 3.09 2.23
C GLY A 144 -6.32 2.53 1.64
N LYS A 145 -5.36 2.14 2.47
CA LYS A 145 -4.10 1.46 2.07
C LYS A 145 -4.09 0.04 2.59
N TRP A 146 -3.38 -0.85 1.91
CA TRP A 146 -3.08 -2.18 2.40
C TRP A 146 -1.72 -2.15 3.08
N LEU A 147 -1.67 -2.44 4.39
CA LEU A 147 -0.47 -2.39 5.21
C LEU A 147 -0.18 -3.76 5.80
N ILE A 148 1.08 -4.16 5.84
CA ILE A 148 1.53 -5.38 6.52
C ILE A 148 1.35 -5.18 8.02
N VAL A 149 0.56 -6.05 8.64
CA VAL A 149 0.34 -6.13 10.09
C VAL A 149 1.05 -7.33 10.71
N HIS A 150 1.43 -8.29 9.89
CA HIS A 150 2.26 -9.43 10.27
C HIS A 150 3.01 -9.96 9.06
N GLU A 151 4.23 -10.37 9.28
CA GLU A 151 4.98 -11.18 8.31
C GLU A 151 5.88 -12.19 9.01
N HIS A 152 6.21 -13.24 8.28
CA HIS A 152 7.18 -14.24 8.67
C HIS A 152 8.10 -14.57 7.48
N VAL A 153 9.36 -14.24 7.63
CA VAL A 153 10.43 -14.63 6.72
C VAL A 153 11.21 -15.79 7.33
N SER A 154 11.46 -16.82 6.55
CA SER A 154 12.27 -17.97 7.00
C SER A 154 13.03 -18.63 5.87
N VAL A 155 14.19 -19.16 6.16
CA VAL A 155 15.00 -19.97 5.23
C VAL A 155 14.80 -21.46 5.53
N PRO A 156 14.86 -22.35 4.52
CA PRO A 156 14.91 -23.79 4.75
C PRO A 156 16.19 -24.15 5.53
N THR A 157 16.06 -24.98 6.55
CA THR A 157 17.23 -25.64 7.14
C THR A 157 17.75 -26.69 6.16
N GLN A 158 19.05 -26.67 5.90
CA GLN A 158 19.73 -27.73 5.14
C GLN A 158 19.99 -28.94 5.99
#